data_bbee79213fb13a64309d276e564ffad5
#
_entry.id   bbee79213fb13a64309d276e564ffad5
#
_cell.length_a   1.000
_cell.length_b   1.000
_cell.length_c   1.000
_cell.angle_alpha   90.00
_cell.angle_beta   90.00
_cell.angle_gamma   90.00
#
_symmetry.space_group_name_H-M   'P 1'
#
loop_
_entity.id
_entity.type
_entity.pdbx_description
1 polymer ?
#
loop_
_entity_poly.entity_id
_entity_poly.type
_entity_poly.pdbx_seq_one_letter_code
_entity_poly.pdbx_strand_id
1 'polypeptide(L)'
;MAVDRCRAKHPDVPLTLYANGSGGILERLGSVSVDVIGLDWTLDMADARQRLGPDKAVQGNVDPAVLFATPEAISEAIRDVTAKAGPRGHILNLGHGVLVGTPEENVAHFFDFNRQNLYAPTAAGM
;
A
#
# COMPACT_ATOMS: atom_id res chain seq x y z
N MET A 1 -10.29 14.40 17.60
CA MET A 1 -9.05 13.95 16.91
C MET A 1 -8.80 14.80 15.67
N ALA A 2 -7.57 14.80 15.15
CA ALA A 2 -7.23 15.57 13.94
C ALA A 2 -8.08 15.15 12.72
N VAL A 3 -8.26 13.84 12.54
CA VAL A 3 -9.09 13.28 11.46
C VAL A 3 -10.52 13.83 11.50
N ASP A 4 -11.14 13.83 12.66
CA ASP A 4 -12.53 14.31 12.79
C ASP A 4 -12.64 15.79 12.45
N ARG A 5 -11.64 16.58 12.84
CA ARG A 5 -11.59 18.01 12.52
C ARG A 5 -11.41 18.26 11.02
N CYS A 6 -10.55 17.48 10.36
CA CYS A 6 -10.39 17.55 8.91
C CYS A 6 -11.67 17.14 8.19
N ARG A 7 -12.27 16.04 8.61
CA ARG A 7 -13.51 15.53 8.02
C ARG A 7 -14.67 16.52 8.17
N ALA A 8 -14.77 17.18 9.33
CA ALA A 8 -15.81 18.18 9.59
C ALA A 8 -15.69 19.40 8.65
N LYS A 9 -14.46 19.82 8.34
CA LYS A 9 -14.21 20.98 7.45
C LYS A 9 -14.23 20.60 5.98
N HIS A 10 -13.85 19.37 5.64
CA HIS A 10 -13.67 18.91 4.26
C HIS A 10 -14.25 17.49 4.11
N PRO A 11 -15.60 17.36 4.12
CA PRO A 11 -16.22 16.03 4.16
C PRO A 11 -15.97 15.20 2.90
N ASP A 12 -15.74 15.85 1.76
CA ASP A 12 -15.60 15.17 0.46
C ASP A 12 -14.14 14.86 0.09
N VAL A 13 -13.18 15.29 0.91
CA VAL A 13 -11.73 15.05 0.63
C VAL A 13 -11.33 13.70 1.18
N PRO A 14 -10.76 12.80 0.35
CA PRO A 14 -10.23 11.52 0.83
C PRO A 14 -9.09 11.73 1.83
N LEU A 15 -9.07 10.93 2.89
CA LEU A 15 -8.05 10.98 3.93
C LEU A 15 -7.32 9.65 4.00
N THR A 16 -6.00 9.72 3.97
CA THR A 16 -5.10 8.58 4.21
C THR A 16 -4.38 8.77 5.54
N LEU A 17 -4.38 7.75 6.37
CA LEU A 17 -3.63 7.71 7.62
C LEU A 17 -2.48 6.72 7.51
N TYR A 18 -1.26 7.19 7.71
CA TYR A 18 -0.06 6.36 7.78
C TYR A 18 0.64 6.56 9.13
N ALA A 19 1.01 5.47 9.76
CA ALA A 19 1.83 5.48 10.97
C ALA A 19 2.87 4.36 10.88
N ASN A 20 4.14 4.73 10.88
CA ASN A 20 5.24 3.78 10.87
C ASN A 20 5.24 2.95 12.16
N GLY A 21 5.49 1.64 12.04
CA GLY A 21 5.53 0.75 13.20
C GLY A 21 4.18 0.49 13.85
N SER A 22 3.09 0.70 13.13
CA SER A 22 1.73 0.63 13.67
C SER A 22 1.08 -0.76 13.64
N GLY A 23 1.82 -1.79 13.26
CA GLY A 23 1.26 -3.15 13.12
C GLY A 23 0.55 -3.67 14.37
N GLY A 24 1.03 -3.30 15.56
CA GLY A 24 0.43 -3.70 16.83
C GLY A 24 -0.91 -3.01 17.18
N ILE A 25 -1.25 -1.95 16.44
CA ILE A 25 -2.49 -1.19 16.66
C ILE A 25 -3.35 -1.06 15.40
N LEU A 26 -3.15 -1.96 14.46
CA LEU A 26 -3.78 -1.86 13.13
C LEU A 26 -5.31 -1.81 13.20
N GLU A 27 -5.92 -2.64 14.04
CA GLU A 27 -7.37 -2.66 14.24
C GLU A 27 -7.89 -1.32 14.77
N ARG A 28 -7.12 -0.67 15.64
CA ARG A 28 -7.47 0.66 16.17
C ARG A 28 -7.38 1.72 15.07
N LEU A 29 -6.38 1.64 14.21
CA LEU A 29 -6.29 2.53 13.04
C LEU A 29 -7.45 2.30 12.08
N GLY A 30 -7.85 1.04 11.87
CA GLY A 30 -8.99 0.68 11.04
C GLY A 30 -10.33 1.24 11.53
N SER A 31 -10.45 1.53 12.81
CA SER A 31 -11.65 2.14 13.39
C SER A 31 -11.71 3.67 13.23
N VAL A 32 -10.62 4.29 12.80
CA VAL A 32 -10.58 5.74 12.56
C VAL A 32 -11.31 6.07 11.25
N SER A 33 -11.99 7.22 11.21
CA SER A 33 -12.79 7.67 10.07
C SER A 33 -11.94 8.22 8.92
N VAL A 34 -11.02 7.38 8.41
CA VAL A 34 -10.25 7.67 7.19
C VAL A 34 -10.63 6.72 6.08
N ASP A 35 -10.33 7.11 4.85
CA ASP A 35 -10.68 6.31 3.66
C ASP A 35 -9.63 5.23 3.38
N VAL A 36 -8.36 5.54 3.66
CA VAL A 36 -7.23 4.67 3.35
C VAL A 36 -6.30 4.56 4.55
N ILE A 37 -5.87 3.35 4.86
CA ILE A 37 -4.80 3.09 5.84
C ILE A 37 -3.50 2.80 5.08
N GLY A 38 -2.49 3.63 5.29
CA GLY A 38 -1.14 3.36 4.80
C GLY A 38 -0.45 2.33 5.68
N LEU A 39 0.08 1.29 5.07
CA LEU A 39 0.75 0.18 5.75
C LEU A 39 2.26 0.31 5.60
N ASP A 40 2.99 0.13 6.69
CA ASP A 40 4.44 0.06 6.61
C ASP A 40 4.92 -1.32 6.10
N TRP A 41 6.17 -1.37 5.68
CA TRP A 41 6.75 -2.55 5.02
C TRP A 41 6.93 -3.75 5.95
N THR A 42 6.86 -3.57 7.28
CA THR A 42 7.02 -4.66 8.26
C THR A 42 5.77 -5.54 8.37
N LEU A 43 4.64 -5.07 7.85
CA LEU A 43 3.38 -5.81 7.86
C LEU A 43 3.25 -6.71 6.64
N ASP A 44 2.69 -7.90 6.82
CA ASP A 44 2.22 -8.71 5.70
C ASP A 44 0.88 -8.14 5.19
N MET A 45 0.79 -7.90 3.89
CA MET A 45 -0.40 -7.31 3.26
C MET A 45 -1.64 -8.18 3.44
N ALA A 46 -1.49 -9.50 3.36
CA ALA A 46 -2.64 -10.41 3.51
C ALA A 46 -3.17 -10.37 4.95
N ASP A 47 -2.27 -10.37 5.94
CA ASP A 47 -2.64 -10.23 7.35
C ASP A 47 -3.34 -8.88 7.61
N ALA A 48 -2.79 -7.80 7.08
CA ALA A 48 -3.37 -6.47 7.23
C ALA A 48 -4.78 -6.39 6.64
N ARG A 49 -5.00 -6.96 5.45
CA ARG A 49 -6.32 -7.01 4.82
C ARG A 49 -7.33 -7.79 5.66
N GLN A 50 -6.90 -8.93 6.21
CA GLN A 50 -7.76 -9.72 7.08
C GLN A 50 -8.16 -8.96 8.35
N ARG A 51 -7.21 -8.26 8.96
CA ARG A 51 -7.43 -7.53 10.22
C ARG A 51 -8.26 -6.26 10.03
N LEU A 52 -8.10 -5.56 8.90
CA LEU A 52 -8.84 -4.34 8.60
C LEU A 52 -10.24 -4.59 8.02
N GLY A 53 -10.45 -5.75 7.41
CA GLY A 53 -11.71 -6.08 6.74
C GLY A 53 -11.80 -5.52 5.31
N PRO A 54 -12.85 -5.93 4.55
CA PRO A 54 -12.95 -5.65 3.11
C PRO A 54 -13.31 -4.20 2.78
N ASP A 55 -13.87 -3.45 3.72
CA ASP A 55 -14.41 -2.11 3.45
C ASP A 55 -13.36 -1.01 3.58
N LYS A 56 -12.21 -1.31 4.19
CA LYS A 56 -11.13 -0.33 4.36
C LYS A 56 -10.13 -0.45 3.21
N ALA A 57 -9.88 0.65 2.50
CA ALA A 57 -8.81 0.70 1.51
C ALA A 57 -7.44 0.75 2.19
N VAL A 58 -6.42 0.20 1.53
CA VAL A 58 -5.05 0.17 2.02
C VAL A 58 -4.08 0.74 0.99
N GLN A 59 -2.99 1.32 1.45
CA GLN A 59 -1.89 1.79 0.62
C GLN A 59 -0.59 1.17 1.08
N GLY A 60 0.20 0.70 0.16
CA GLY A 60 1.53 0.15 0.44
C GLY A 60 1.70 -1.23 -0.20
N ASN A 61 2.63 -2.05 0.28
CA ASN A 61 3.61 -1.79 1.35
C ASN A 61 4.93 -2.49 1.03
N VAL A 62 5.38 -2.32 -0.23
CA VAL A 62 6.66 -2.92 -0.66
C VAL A 62 7.81 -2.37 0.19
N ASP A 63 8.71 -3.25 0.61
CA ASP A 63 9.93 -2.85 1.32
C ASP A 63 10.77 -1.92 0.43
N PRO A 64 11.09 -0.70 0.88
CA PRO A 64 11.93 0.22 0.10
C PRO A 64 13.29 -0.34 -0.27
N ALA A 65 13.85 -1.27 0.52
CA ALA A 65 15.13 -1.92 0.24
C ALA A 65 15.10 -2.77 -1.04
N VAL A 66 13.94 -3.23 -1.46
CA VAL A 66 13.76 -3.99 -2.72
C VAL A 66 14.19 -3.17 -3.94
N LEU A 67 14.10 -1.85 -3.87
CA LEU A 67 14.53 -0.97 -4.97
C LEU A 67 16.06 -0.97 -5.22
N PHE A 68 16.85 -1.59 -4.34
CA PHE A 68 18.27 -1.83 -4.56
C PHE A 68 18.55 -3.17 -5.24
N ALA A 69 17.54 -3.99 -5.43
CA ALA A 69 17.66 -5.30 -6.04
C ALA A 69 17.50 -5.24 -7.58
N THR A 70 17.35 -6.39 -8.20
CA THR A 70 17.17 -6.47 -9.66
C THR A 70 15.75 -6.05 -10.06
N PRO A 71 15.52 -5.62 -11.32
CA PRO A 71 14.16 -5.36 -11.82
C PRO A 71 13.22 -6.56 -11.64
N GLU A 72 13.72 -7.77 -11.80
CA GLU A 72 12.94 -9.00 -11.59
C GLU A 72 12.47 -9.14 -10.14
N ALA A 73 13.35 -8.85 -9.18
CA ALA A 73 12.99 -8.88 -7.76
C ALA A 73 11.96 -7.81 -7.40
N ILE A 74 12.07 -6.63 -8.01
CA ILE A 74 11.07 -5.55 -7.85
C ILE A 74 9.71 -5.99 -8.39
N SER A 75 9.68 -6.56 -9.59
CA SER A 75 8.46 -7.07 -10.20
C SER A 75 7.80 -8.16 -9.36
N GLU A 76 8.60 -9.06 -8.80
CA GLU A 76 8.13 -10.13 -7.91
C GLU A 76 7.49 -9.56 -6.63
N ALA A 77 8.14 -8.58 -6.02
CA ALA A 77 7.60 -7.92 -4.82
C ALA A 77 6.26 -7.23 -5.11
N ILE A 78 6.13 -6.58 -6.27
CA ILE A 78 4.88 -5.95 -6.68
C ILE A 78 3.78 -7.01 -6.89
N ARG A 79 4.08 -8.12 -7.57
CA ARG A 79 3.12 -9.22 -7.75
C ARG A 79 2.64 -9.78 -6.42
N ASP A 80 3.56 -10.01 -5.50
CA ASP A 80 3.23 -10.54 -4.17
C ASP A 80 2.28 -9.61 -3.42
N VAL A 81 2.62 -8.33 -3.31
CA VAL A 81 1.82 -7.35 -2.58
C VAL A 81 0.44 -7.16 -3.24
N THR A 82 0.39 -7.05 -4.57
CA THR A 82 -0.89 -6.84 -5.28
C THR A 82 -1.79 -8.07 -5.19
N ALA A 83 -1.23 -9.27 -5.26
CA ALA A 83 -1.99 -10.52 -5.08
C ALA A 83 -2.59 -10.61 -3.68
N LYS A 84 -1.82 -10.27 -2.65
CA LYS A 84 -2.26 -10.27 -1.24
C LYS A 84 -3.28 -9.19 -0.94
N ALA A 85 -3.11 -8.00 -1.54
CA ALA A 85 -4.04 -6.88 -1.34
C ALA A 85 -5.41 -7.14 -1.98
N GLY A 86 -5.43 -7.87 -3.06
CA GLY A 86 -6.65 -8.13 -3.82
C GLY A 86 -6.95 -7.03 -4.84
N PRO A 87 -8.00 -7.24 -5.66
CA PRO A 87 -8.25 -6.39 -6.84
C PRO A 87 -8.92 -5.05 -6.54
N ARG A 88 -9.31 -4.80 -5.30
CA ARG A 88 -10.06 -3.58 -4.93
C ARG A 88 -9.51 -2.97 -3.65
N GLY A 89 -9.59 -1.63 -3.60
CA GLY A 89 -9.21 -0.88 -2.41
C GLY A 89 -7.72 -0.95 -2.09
N HIS A 90 -6.86 -1.01 -3.11
CA HIS A 90 -5.41 -1.02 -2.94
C HIS A 90 -4.75 0.07 -3.77
N ILE A 91 -3.91 0.85 -3.13
CA ILE A 91 -3.00 1.80 -3.77
C ILE A 91 -1.59 1.24 -3.59
N LEU A 92 -0.95 0.82 -4.69
CA LEU A 92 0.42 0.31 -4.61
C LEU A 92 1.37 1.45 -4.24
N ASN A 93 2.19 1.19 -3.26
CA ASN A 93 3.24 2.10 -2.82
C ASN A 93 4.32 1.30 -2.09
N LEU A 94 5.43 1.95 -1.80
CA LEU A 94 6.38 1.45 -0.81
C LEU A 94 5.76 1.57 0.59
N GLY A 95 6.22 0.75 1.50
CA GLY A 95 5.79 0.81 2.91
C GLY A 95 6.55 1.85 3.74
N HIS A 96 7.39 2.67 3.12
CA HIS A 96 8.10 3.81 3.69
C HIS A 96 8.68 4.65 2.56
N GLY A 97 9.26 5.80 2.86
CA GLY A 97 9.95 6.62 1.86
C GLY A 97 11.13 5.91 1.22
N VAL A 98 11.53 6.34 0.03
CA VAL A 98 12.72 5.81 -0.64
C VAL A 98 13.97 6.07 0.20
N LEU A 99 14.88 5.11 0.21
CA LEU A 99 16.16 5.23 0.92
C LEU A 99 17.14 6.05 0.09
N VAL A 100 18.06 6.71 0.78
CA VAL A 100 19.15 7.46 0.14
C VAL A 100 19.95 6.51 -0.74
N GLY A 101 20.25 6.95 -1.96
CA GLY A 101 21.02 6.14 -2.92
C GLY A 101 20.19 5.16 -3.74
N THR A 102 18.87 5.17 -3.61
CA THR A 102 17.99 4.32 -4.44
C THR A 102 18.22 4.65 -5.92
N PRO A 103 18.50 3.63 -6.78
CA PRO A 103 18.66 3.86 -8.21
C PRO A 103 17.38 4.39 -8.87
N GLU A 104 17.48 5.48 -9.62
CA GLU A 104 16.32 6.09 -10.31
C GLU A 104 15.68 5.12 -11.29
N GLU A 105 16.49 4.35 -12.02
CA GLU A 105 15.99 3.37 -12.99
C GLU A 105 15.13 2.28 -12.32
N ASN A 106 15.41 1.94 -11.08
CA ASN A 106 14.62 0.97 -10.33
C ASN A 106 13.30 1.56 -9.84
N VAL A 107 13.29 2.84 -9.50
CA VAL A 107 12.05 3.57 -9.21
C VAL A 107 11.18 3.65 -10.47
N ALA A 108 11.77 3.99 -11.61
CA ALA A 108 11.07 4.00 -12.89
C ALA A 108 10.47 2.63 -13.21
N HIS A 109 11.25 1.56 -13.02
CA HIS A 109 10.77 0.18 -13.22
C HIS A 109 9.57 -0.16 -12.32
N PHE A 110 9.59 0.28 -11.07
CA PHE A 110 8.47 0.08 -10.13
C PHE A 110 7.16 0.65 -10.69
N PHE A 111 7.19 1.88 -11.21
CA PHE A 111 6.01 2.51 -11.79
C PHE A 111 5.58 1.85 -13.10
N ASP A 112 6.52 1.57 -13.99
CA ASP A 112 6.23 0.99 -15.31
C ASP A 112 5.67 -0.42 -15.17
N PHE A 113 6.25 -1.23 -14.31
CA PHE A 113 5.75 -2.58 -14.06
C PHE A 113 4.35 -2.54 -13.41
N ASN A 114 4.13 -1.63 -12.47
CA ASN A 114 2.81 -1.49 -11.84
C ASN A 114 1.72 -1.16 -12.86
N ARG A 115 1.99 -0.26 -13.81
CA ARG A 115 1.03 0.06 -14.87
C ARG A 115 0.65 -1.17 -15.68
N GLN A 116 1.62 -2.00 -16.03
CA GLN A 116 1.38 -3.24 -16.76
C GLN A 116 0.63 -4.27 -15.90
N ASN A 117 1.00 -4.40 -14.66
CA ASN A 117 0.40 -5.35 -13.72
C ASN A 117 -1.07 -5.03 -13.43
N LEU A 118 -1.43 -3.75 -13.29
CA LEU A 118 -2.80 -3.31 -13.04
C LEU A 118 -3.74 -3.63 -14.19
N TYR A 119 -3.24 -3.62 -15.41
CA TYR A 119 -4.05 -3.85 -16.60
C TYR A 119 -3.94 -5.27 -17.15
N ALA A 120 -3.11 -6.11 -16.54
CA ALA A 120 -3.03 -7.50 -16.92
C ALA A 120 -4.31 -8.24 -16.49
N PRO A 121 -4.94 -9.04 -17.39
CA PRO A 121 -6.07 -9.85 -16.97
C PRO A 121 -5.63 -10.84 -15.90
N THR A 122 -6.33 -10.84 -14.78
CA THR A 122 -6.10 -11.83 -13.73
C THR A 122 -6.78 -13.14 -14.15
N ALA A 123 -6.15 -14.26 -13.80
CA ALA A 123 -6.74 -15.58 -14.05
C ALA A 123 -8.14 -15.72 -13.43
N ALA A 124 -8.43 -14.99 -12.36
CA ALA A 124 -9.73 -14.95 -11.69
C ALA A 124 -10.75 -14.05 -12.38
N GLY A 125 -10.35 -13.21 -13.33
CA GLY A 125 -11.21 -12.31 -14.09
C GLY A 125 -11.64 -12.88 -15.45
N MET A 126 -11.21 -14.09 -15.73
CA MET A 126 -11.56 -14.78 -16.97
C MET A 126 -12.76 -15.69 -16.80
#